data_0e975746ec93133de1be5f199712da5f
#
_entry.id   0e975746ec93133de1be5f199712da5f
#
_cell.length_a   1.000
_cell.length_b   1.000
_cell.length_c   1.000
_cell.angle_alpha   90.00
_cell.angle_beta   90.00
_cell.angle_gamma   90.00
#
_symmetry.space_group_name_H-M   'P 1'
#
loop_
_entity.id
_entity.type
_entity.pdbx_description
1 polymer ?
#
loop_
_entity_poly.entity_id
_entity_poly.type
_entity_poly.pdbx_seq_one_letter_code
_entity_poly.pdbx_strand_id
1 'polypeptide(L)'
;VSASGIFRGTSAAAGRPDGAGLPQARGNPESAASAVNPPSAAGADLAAVYRLAGQCLPWCVGAAVLLGATGLVVALLLAPMDTEQGEVHRIVFLHVPAAWLSLTGYALMAVAAGWGVWPGPHRLGAGQGVVMAHLVADALAPTVSMLALLALWTGAMWGKPGWGAWWVWDARLTAQGLLLLLVMGFVVLQAIDENTVRARRLGAMLVLGGVVQIPAVYLGAQGLAGMRPDAAGLLPWPVLAAGSLLGMGLMLAATAAWLAAATLCRLRSLLLEADPGAHWVQALPEVRA
;
A
#
# COMPACT_ATOMS: atom_id res chain seq x y z
N VAL A 1 52.27 6.35 32.21
CA VAL A 1 52.81 6.05 33.53
C VAL A 1 52.43 4.63 33.87
N SER A 2 53.43 3.85 34.00
CA SER A 2 53.63 2.41 34.23
C SER A 2 53.28 1.97 35.66
N ALA A 3 52.85 0.72 35.82
CA ALA A 3 53.23 -0.22 36.89
C ALA A 3 52.29 -1.43 36.84
N SER A 4 52.62 -2.52 36.32
CA SER A 4 53.36 -3.74 36.75
C SER A 4 53.21 -4.09 38.24
N GLY A 5 52.66 -5.28 38.50
CA GLY A 5 52.60 -5.95 39.80
C GLY A 5 52.31 -7.43 39.65
N ILE A 6 53.34 -8.21 39.65
CA ILE A 6 53.54 -9.66 39.69
C ILE A 6 53.05 -10.22 41.05
N PHE A 7 52.35 -11.37 41.07
CA PHE A 7 52.51 -12.34 42.15
C PHE A 7 52.44 -13.78 41.64
N ARG A 8 53.51 -14.53 41.97
CA ARG A 8 53.74 -15.96 41.71
C ARG A 8 53.28 -16.79 42.90
N GLY A 9 53.01 -18.06 42.58
CA GLY A 9 53.21 -19.22 43.48
C GLY A 9 51.87 -19.75 44.01
N THR A 10 51.59 -21.03 44.08
CA THR A 10 52.44 -22.21 44.19
C THR A 10 51.62 -23.46 43.81
N SER A 11 52.34 -24.43 43.30
CA SER A 11 51.98 -25.84 43.08
C SER A 11 51.45 -26.57 44.28
N ALA A 12 50.42 -27.43 44.11
CA ALA A 12 50.29 -28.68 44.85
C ALA A 12 49.49 -29.67 43.99
N ALA A 13 50.18 -30.74 43.67
CA ALA A 13 49.63 -31.96 43.07
C ALA A 13 48.93 -32.79 44.15
N ALA A 14 47.80 -33.41 43.84
CA ALA A 14 47.40 -34.71 44.34
C ALA A 14 46.13 -35.27 43.67
N GLY A 15 46.21 -36.48 43.20
CA GLY A 15 45.13 -37.50 43.30
C GLY A 15 44.15 -37.61 42.14
N ARG A 16 44.44 -38.48 41.16
CA ARG A 16 43.41 -39.22 40.43
C ARG A 16 42.74 -40.24 41.38
N PRO A 17 41.46 -40.49 41.24
CA PRO A 17 40.99 -41.85 41.17
C PRO A 17 40.17 -42.11 39.90
N ASP A 18 40.29 -43.34 39.50
CA ASP A 18 39.77 -44.04 38.31
C ASP A 18 38.23 -44.12 38.23
N GLY A 19 37.75 -44.17 37.02
CA GLY A 19 36.72 -45.13 36.64
C GLY A 19 35.28 -44.84 37.04
N ALA A 20 34.58 -44.01 36.26
CA ALA A 20 33.14 -44.22 36.09
C ALA A 20 32.79 -43.96 34.62
N GLY A 21 32.44 -45.03 33.91
CA GLY A 21 31.99 -45.00 32.52
C GLY A 21 30.74 -44.15 32.40
N LEU A 22 30.83 -43.08 31.61
CA LEU A 22 29.68 -42.36 31.13
C LEU A 22 28.91 -43.21 30.13
N PRO A 23 27.58 -43.39 30.28
CA PRO A 23 26.77 -44.02 29.25
C PRO A 23 26.81 -43.14 28.01
N GLN A 24 27.45 -43.61 26.95
CA GLN A 24 27.30 -43.05 25.60
C GLN A 24 25.84 -43.27 25.20
N ALA A 25 25.04 -42.23 25.37
CA ALA A 25 23.77 -42.10 24.66
C ALA A 25 24.08 -42.03 23.16
N ARG A 26 24.10 -43.19 22.48
CA ARG A 26 23.99 -43.29 21.03
C ARG A 26 22.61 -42.73 20.66
N GLY A 27 22.50 -41.41 20.57
CA GLY A 27 21.41 -40.75 19.91
C GLY A 27 21.47 -41.13 18.43
N ASN A 28 20.46 -41.85 17.99
CA ASN A 28 20.27 -42.23 16.59
C ASN A 28 20.23 -40.95 15.76
N PRO A 29 21.17 -40.67 14.83
CA PRO A 29 21.18 -39.44 14.04
C PRO A 29 19.96 -39.35 13.10
N GLU A 30 19.24 -40.44 12.88
CA GLU A 30 18.00 -40.42 12.07
C GLU A 30 16.77 -39.88 12.82
N SER A 31 16.79 -39.78 14.17
CA SER A 31 15.68 -39.23 14.94
C SER A 31 15.67 -37.72 15.02
N ALA A 32 16.74 -37.03 14.59
CA ALA A 32 16.81 -35.56 14.59
C ALA A 32 16.29 -34.91 13.30
N ALA A 33 15.99 -35.73 12.26
CA ALA A 33 15.67 -35.20 10.92
C ALA A 33 14.17 -35.04 10.64
N SER A 34 13.27 -35.20 11.61
CA SER A 34 11.82 -35.22 11.35
C SER A 34 10.96 -34.48 12.36
N ALA A 35 11.49 -33.54 13.11
CA ALA A 35 10.62 -32.60 13.82
C ALA A 35 10.41 -31.37 12.92
N VAL A 36 9.64 -31.56 11.86
CA VAL A 36 9.02 -30.43 11.15
C VAL A 36 8.07 -29.79 12.18
N ASN A 37 8.52 -28.72 12.82
CA ASN A 37 7.64 -27.93 13.68
C ASN A 37 6.39 -27.57 12.86
N PRO A 38 5.19 -27.86 13.37
CA PRO A 38 3.97 -27.44 12.67
C PRO A 38 4.06 -25.94 12.43
N PRO A 39 3.60 -25.45 11.27
CA PRO A 39 3.62 -24.01 10.97
C PRO A 39 2.98 -23.28 12.13
N SER A 40 3.67 -22.29 12.68
CA SER A 40 3.08 -21.44 13.71
C SER A 40 1.75 -20.91 13.16
N ALA A 41 0.70 -20.81 13.97
CA ALA A 41 -0.60 -20.27 13.56
C ALA A 41 -0.40 -18.95 12.77
N ALA A 42 0.63 -18.23 13.14
CA ALA A 42 1.14 -17.03 12.53
C ALA A 42 1.51 -17.20 11.05
N GLY A 43 2.29 -18.18 10.70
CA GLY A 43 2.68 -18.44 9.31
C GLY A 43 1.52 -18.94 8.46
N ALA A 44 0.54 -19.64 9.06
CA ALA A 44 -0.63 -20.11 8.36
C ALA A 44 -1.54 -18.98 7.84
N ASP A 45 -1.68 -17.90 8.63
CA ASP A 45 -2.50 -16.75 8.27
C ASP A 45 -1.89 -15.96 7.10
N LEU A 46 -0.57 -15.71 7.13
CA LEU A 46 0.12 -15.02 6.03
C LEU A 46 0.09 -15.84 4.73
N ALA A 47 0.27 -17.16 4.83
CA ALA A 47 0.14 -18.07 3.70
C ALA A 47 -1.28 -18.08 3.11
N ALA A 48 -2.31 -17.97 3.96
CA ALA A 48 -3.70 -17.88 3.50
C ALA A 48 -3.95 -16.58 2.73
N VAL A 49 -3.47 -15.44 3.23
CA VAL A 49 -3.56 -14.14 2.55
C VAL A 49 -2.81 -14.18 1.21
N TYR A 50 -1.60 -14.74 1.17
CA TYR A 50 -0.82 -14.87 -0.06
C TYR A 50 -1.57 -15.68 -1.13
N ARG A 51 -2.17 -16.81 -0.75
CA ARG A 51 -2.96 -17.66 -1.66
C ARG A 51 -4.23 -16.95 -2.14
N LEU A 52 -4.98 -16.32 -1.21
CA LEU A 52 -6.19 -15.58 -1.56
C LEU A 52 -5.89 -14.43 -2.51
N ALA A 53 -4.84 -13.66 -2.23
CA ALA A 53 -4.38 -12.59 -3.10
C ALA A 53 -4.03 -13.11 -4.51
N GLY A 54 -3.36 -14.29 -4.59
CA GLY A 54 -3.05 -14.94 -5.86
C GLY A 54 -4.29 -15.41 -6.63
N GLN A 55 -5.32 -15.88 -5.95
CA GLN A 55 -6.58 -16.30 -6.57
C GLN A 55 -7.41 -15.10 -7.07
N CYS A 56 -7.42 -13.99 -6.33
CA CYS A 56 -8.14 -12.78 -6.71
C CYS A 56 -7.46 -11.98 -7.82
N LEU A 57 -6.12 -12.02 -7.88
CA LEU A 57 -5.32 -11.21 -8.80
C LEU A 57 -5.74 -11.33 -10.27
N PRO A 58 -5.89 -12.53 -10.88
CA PRO A 58 -6.27 -12.64 -12.28
C PRO A 58 -7.66 -12.08 -12.57
N TRP A 59 -8.60 -12.19 -11.63
CA TRP A 59 -9.94 -11.61 -11.75
C TRP A 59 -9.89 -10.09 -11.72
N CYS A 60 -9.10 -9.50 -10.82
CA CYS A 60 -8.91 -8.05 -10.76
C CYS A 60 -8.25 -7.52 -12.03
N VAL A 61 -7.22 -8.22 -12.55
CA VAL A 61 -6.56 -7.84 -13.81
C VAL A 61 -7.54 -7.96 -14.99
N GLY A 62 -8.25 -9.08 -15.11
CA GLY A 62 -9.26 -9.28 -16.15
C GLY A 62 -10.35 -8.21 -16.12
N ALA A 63 -10.87 -7.89 -14.93
CA ALA A 63 -11.86 -6.83 -14.74
C ALA A 63 -11.28 -5.45 -15.13
N ALA A 64 -10.07 -5.12 -14.71
CA ALA A 64 -9.43 -3.85 -15.05
C ALA A 64 -9.27 -3.68 -16.56
N VAL A 65 -8.84 -4.72 -17.26
CA VAL A 65 -8.65 -4.69 -18.73
C VAL A 65 -10.00 -4.61 -19.46
N LEU A 66 -10.94 -5.47 -19.12
CA LEU A 66 -12.22 -5.51 -19.81
C LEU A 66 -13.07 -4.25 -19.58
N LEU A 67 -13.19 -3.83 -18.30
CA LEU A 67 -13.93 -2.63 -17.95
C LEU A 67 -13.22 -1.37 -18.48
N GLY A 68 -11.88 -1.35 -18.44
CA GLY A 68 -11.09 -0.24 -18.97
C GLY A 68 -11.22 -0.10 -20.48
N ALA A 69 -11.09 -1.20 -21.22
CA ALA A 69 -11.27 -1.18 -22.67
C ALA A 69 -12.70 -0.76 -23.07
N THR A 70 -13.70 -1.35 -22.43
CA THR A 70 -15.11 -1.01 -22.69
C THR A 70 -15.40 0.44 -22.27
N GLY A 71 -14.91 0.86 -21.10
CA GLY A 71 -15.05 2.21 -20.59
C GLY A 71 -14.42 3.26 -21.51
N LEU A 72 -13.24 3.01 -22.06
CA LEU A 72 -12.59 3.89 -23.04
C LEU A 72 -13.41 3.97 -24.35
N VAL A 73 -13.91 2.86 -24.87
CA VAL A 73 -14.75 2.86 -26.05
C VAL A 73 -16.01 3.70 -25.82
N VAL A 74 -16.70 3.49 -24.68
CA VAL A 74 -17.90 4.27 -24.33
C VAL A 74 -17.54 5.75 -24.14
N ALA A 75 -16.48 6.05 -23.40
CA ALA A 75 -16.07 7.42 -23.08
C ALA A 75 -15.64 8.21 -24.33
N LEU A 76 -14.90 7.57 -25.24
CA LEU A 76 -14.31 8.26 -26.39
C LEU A 76 -15.20 8.24 -27.63
N LEU A 77 -16.01 7.21 -27.83
CA LEU A 77 -16.79 7.04 -29.07
C LEU A 77 -18.30 7.21 -28.87
N LEU A 78 -18.85 6.84 -27.71
CA LEU A 78 -20.28 6.81 -27.48
C LEU A 78 -20.81 7.93 -26.57
N ALA A 79 -19.97 8.45 -25.68
CA ALA A 79 -20.37 9.55 -24.82
C ALA A 79 -20.61 10.82 -25.66
N PRO A 80 -21.73 11.51 -25.43
CA PRO A 80 -22.02 12.75 -26.15
C PRO A 80 -20.94 13.80 -25.86
N MET A 81 -20.65 14.63 -26.87
CA MET A 81 -19.73 15.75 -26.73
C MET A 81 -20.36 16.82 -25.84
N ASP A 82 -19.57 17.39 -24.96
CA ASP A 82 -19.99 18.55 -24.17
C ASP A 82 -20.12 19.78 -25.07
N THR A 83 -21.18 20.54 -24.89
CA THR A 83 -21.49 21.70 -25.77
C THR A 83 -20.59 22.91 -25.52
N GLU A 84 -20.05 23.04 -24.30
CA GLU A 84 -19.19 24.14 -23.90
C GLU A 84 -17.70 23.80 -24.00
N GLN A 85 -17.32 22.60 -23.57
CA GLN A 85 -15.92 22.15 -23.48
C GLN A 85 -15.48 21.33 -24.70
N GLY A 86 -16.39 20.88 -25.53
CA GLY A 86 -16.09 20.04 -26.70
C GLY A 86 -15.37 18.74 -26.34
N GLU A 87 -14.40 18.32 -27.14
CA GLU A 87 -13.64 17.09 -26.95
C GLU A 87 -12.76 17.08 -25.69
N VAL A 88 -12.35 18.24 -25.18
CA VAL A 88 -11.51 18.34 -23.97
C VAL A 88 -12.22 17.76 -22.75
N HIS A 89 -13.56 17.83 -22.73
CA HIS A 89 -14.37 17.23 -21.67
C HIS A 89 -14.08 15.71 -21.48
N ARG A 90 -13.65 14.99 -22.51
CA ARG A 90 -13.37 13.54 -22.42
C ARG A 90 -12.26 13.18 -21.43
N ILE A 91 -11.41 14.13 -21.06
CA ILE A 91 -10.39 13.97 -20.03
C ILE A 91 -11.03 13.61 -18.67
N VAL A 92 -12.28 14.01 -18.42
CA VAL A 92 -13.02 13.71 -17.19
C VAL A 92 -13.08 12.20 -16.88
N PHE A 93 -13.16 11.36 -17.92
CA PHE A 93 -13.24 9.90 -17.75
C PHE A 93 -11.95 9.25 -17.25
N LEU A 94 -10.82 9.94 -17.34
CA LEU A 94 -9.55 9.51 -16.74
C LEU A 94 -9.27 10.28 -15.43
N HIS A 95 -9.53 11.59 -15.45
CA HIS A 95 -9.24 12.47 -14.32
C HIS A 95 -10.04 12.10 -13.07
N VAL A 96 -11.36 11.99 -13.20
CA VAL A 96 -12.25 11.76 -12.05
C VAL A 96 -11.96 10.40 -11.38
N PRO A 97 -11.88 9.27 -12.10
CA PRO A 97 -11.48 8.00 -11.49
C PRO A 97 -10.12 8.05 -10.81
N ALA A 98 -9.12 8.68 -11.44
CA ALA A 98 -7.79 8.80 -10.84
C ALA A 98 -7.80 9.63 -9.55
N ALA A 99 -8.49 10.78 -9.54
CA ALA A 99 -8.62 11.63 -8.36
C ALA A 99 -9.36 10.91 -7.21
N TRP A 100 -10.51 10.29 -7.52
CA TRP A 100 -11.30 9.57 -6.51
C TRP A 100 -10.57 8.38 -5.92
N LEU A 101 -9.94 7.57 -6.77
CA LEU A 101 -9.23 6.37 -6.31
C LEU A 101 -7.92 6.71 -5.60
N SER A 102 -7.26 7.84 -5.94
CA SER A 102 -6.12 8.32 -5.14
C SER A 102 -6.53 8.72 -3.73
N LEU A 103 -7.65 9.44 -3.57
CA LEU A 103 -8.20 9.79 -2.24
C LEU A 103 -8.66 8.54 -1.46
N THR A 104 -9.37 7.63 -2.12
CA THR A 104 -9.82 6.38 -1.51
C THR A 104 -8.64 5.52 -1.08
N GLY A 105 -7.65 5.34 -1.95
CA GLY A 105 -6.43 4.61 -1.64
C GLY A 105 -5.65 5.24 -0.49
N TYR A 106 -5.57 6.57 -0.45
CA TYR A 106 -4.97 7.29 0.67
C TYR A 106 -5.72 7.07 1.99
N ALA A 107 -7.06 7.10 1.95
CA ALA A 107 -7.89 6.80 3.13
C ALA A 107 -7.66 5.36 3.63
N LEU A 108 -7.56 4.38 2.72
CA LEU A 108 -7.23 3.00 3.06
C LEU A 108 -5.82 2.88 3.67
N MET A 109 -4.83 3.62 3.13
CA MET A 109 -3.49 3.70 3.73
C MET A 109 -3.54 4.28 5.15
N ALA A 110 -4.35 5.34 5.37
CA ALA A 110 -4.49 5.95 6.67
C ALA A 110 -5.14 5.00 7.70
N VAL A 111 -6.16 4.26 7.29
CA VAL A 111 -6.78 3.21 8.12
C VAL A 111 -5.76 2.13 8.48
N ALA A 112 -5.01 1.63 7.50
CA ALA A 112 -3.98 0.62 7.71
C ALA A 112 -2.86 1.15 8.62
N ALA A 113 -2.34 2.34 8.36
CA ALA A 113 -1.32 2.99 9.18
C ALA A 113 -1.80 3.24 10.62
N GLY A 114 -3.03 3.72 10.78
CA GLY A 114 -3.67 3.93 12.08
C GLY A 114 -3.78 2.63 12.87
N TRP A 115 -4.23 1.55 12.23
CA TRP A 115 -4.28 0.23 12.84
C TRP A 115 -2.89 -0.25 13.29
N GLY A 116 -1.87 -0.02 12.49
CA GLY A 116 -0.49 -0.41 12.79
C GLY A 116 0.13 0.32 13.98
N VAL A 117 -0.28 1.56 14.30
CA VAL A 117 0.29 2.37 15.38
C VAL A 117 -0.62 2.54 16.59
N TRP A 118 -1.90 2.20 16.51
CA TRP A 118 -2.88 2.40 17.58
C TRP A 118 -2.53 1.55 18.81
N PRO A 119 -2.43 2.12 20.01
CA PRO A 119 -2.23 1.39 21.26
C PRO A 119 -3.54 0.71 21.67
N GLY A 120 -3.65 -0.61 21.49
CA GLY A 120 -4.88 -1.34 21.83
C GLY A 120 -4.61 -2.77 22.29
N PRO A 121 -5.60 -3.47 22.85
CA PRO A 121 -5.49 -4.84 23.35
C PRO A 121 -5.13 -5.86 22.25
N HIS A 122 -5.32 -5.50 20.98
CA HIS A 122 -4.87 -6.29 19.84
C HIS A 122 -3.34 -6.44 19.76
N ARG A 123 -2.55 -5.62 20.49
CA ARG A 123 -1.08 -5.79 20.58
C ARG A 123 -0.65 -6.95 21.47
N LEU A 124 -1.49 -7.42 22.37
CA LEU A 124 -1.15 -8.50 23.31
C LEU A 124 -1.23 -9.92 22.72
N GLY A 125 -1.65 -10.05 21.46
CA GLY A 125 -1.70 -11.34 20.75
C GLY A 125 -1.65 -11.26 19.23
N ALA A 126 -1.54 -10.06 18.67
CA ALA A 126 -1.79 -9.80 17.24
C ALA A 126 -0.60 -9.15 16.51
N GLY A 127 0.62 -9.60 16.76
CA GLY A 127 1.81 -9.13 16.02
C GLY A 127 1.61 -9.17 14.50
N GLN A 128 0.81 -10.13 14.02
CA GLN A 128 0.49 -10.31 12.60
C GLN A 128 -0.44 -9.28 12.02
N GLY A 129 -1.49 -8.89 12.73
CA GLY A 129 -2.43 -7.87 12.27
C GLY A 129 -1.73 -6.53 12.08
N VAL A 130 -0.78 -6.19 12.96
CA VAL A 130 0.04 -4.98 12.85
C VAL A 130 1.00 -5.08 11.66
N VAL A 131 1.65 -6.23 11.47
CA VAL A 131 2.53 -6.46 10.31
C VAL A 131 1.72 -6.37 9.01
N MET A 132 0.58 -7.04 8.94
CA MET A 132 -0.30 -6.99 7.76
C MET A 132 -0.77 -5.57 7.45
N ALA A 133 -1.16 -4.80 8.46
CA ALA A 133 -1.57 -3.41 8.27
C ALA A 133 -0.46 -2.56 7.64
N HIS A 134 0.79 -2.71 8.09
CA HIS A 134 1.93 -2.03 7.48
C HIS A 134 2.16 -2.50 6.04
N LEU A 135 2.13 -3.82 5.78
CA LEU A 135 2.30 -4.37 4.43
C LEU A 135 1.21 -3.87 3.47
N VAL A 136 -0.02 -3.71 3.94
CA VAL A 136 -1.12 -3.15 3.13
C VAL A 136 -0.86 -1.68 2.81
N ALA A 137 -0.41 -0.86 3.77
CA ALA A 137 -0.06 0.54 3.52
C ALA A 137 1.11 0.65 2.52
N ASP A 138 2.14 -0.18 2.68
CA ASP A 138 3.30 -0.24 1.78
C ASP A 138 2.90 -0.70 0.36
N ALA A 139 1.94 -1.62 0.26
CA ALA A 139 1.45 -2.12 -1.02
C ALA A 139 0.59 -1.09 -1.77
N LEU A 140 -0.18 -0.27 -1.06
CA LEU A 140 -1.03 0.78 -1.65
C LEU A 140 -0.24 1.97 -2.15
N ALA A 141 0.82 2.37 -1.43
CA ALA A 141 1.50 3.64 -1.62
C ALA A 141 1.97 3.93 -3.05
N PRO A 142 2.65 3.03 -3.79
CA PRO A 142 3.10 3.32 -5.15
C PRO A 142 1.93 3.56 -6.12
N THR A 143 0.86 2.78 -5.99
CA THR A 143 -0.31 2.90 -6.87
C THR A 143 -1.09 4.18 -6.57
N VAL A 144 -1.24 4.54 -5.30
CA VAL A 144 -1.86 5.81 -4.87
C VAL A 144 -1.06 7.00 -5.38
N SER A 145 0.29 6.96 -5.29
CA SER A 145 1.15 8.01 -5.87
C SER A 145 0.94 8.17 -7.37
N MET A 146 0.87 7.06 -8.09
CA MET A 146 0.67 7.06 -9.54
C MET A 146 -0.70 7.62 -9.93
N LEU A 147 -1.77 7.24 -9.21
CA LEU A 147 -3.11 7.80 -9.41
C LEU A 147 -3.16 9.29 -9.09
N ALA A 148 -2.51 9.74 -8.02
CA ALA A 148 -2.43 11.14 -7.66
C ALA A 148 -1.70 11.97 -8.73
N LEU A 149 -0.59 11.44 -9.25
CA LEU A 149 0.15 12.06 -10.34
C LEU A 149 -0.70 12.15 -11.63
N LEU A 150 -1.40 11.05 -11.97
CA LEU A 150 -2.30 11.00 -13.12
C LEU A 150 -3.43 12.02 -12.98
N ALA A 151 -4.03 12.13 -11.79
CA ALA A 151 -5.07 13.12 -11.51
C ALA A 151 -4.54 14.56 -11.67
N LEU A 152 -3.36 14.88 -11.15
CA LEU A 152 -2.74 16.20 -11.31
C LEU A 152 -2.45 16.50 -12.78
N TRP A 153 -1.84 15.55 -13.50
CA TRP A 153 -1.50 15.71 -14.90
C TRP A 153 -2.75 15.94 -15.78
N THR A 154 -3.74 15.07 -15.66
CA THR A 154 -4.99 15.18 -16.42
C THR A 154 -5.79 16.43 -16.02
N GLY A 155 -5.76 16.81 -14.74
CA GLY A 155 -6.36 18.03 -14.23
C GLY A 155 -5.73 19.30 -14.82
N ALA A 156 -4.40 19.33 -14.92
CA ALA A 156 -3.68 20.42 -15.54
C ALA A 156 -3.99 20.53 -17.06
N MET A 157 -4.04 19.39 -17.76
CA MET A 157 -4.42 19.34 -19.17
C MET A 157 -5.86 19.81 -19.42
N TRP A 158 -6.78 19.43 -18.54
CA TRP A 158 -8.17 19.86 -18.61
C TRP A 158 -8.35 21.33 -18.24
N GLY A 159 -7.61 21.80 -17.24
CA GLY A 159 -7.68 23.18 -16.76
C GLY A 159 -7.09 24.21 -17.72
N LYS A 160 -6.08 23.85 -18.50
CA LYS A 160 -5.40 24.78 -19.41
C LYS A 160 -6.32 25.44 -20.41
N PRO A 161 -7.21 24.75 -21.15
CA PRO A 161 -8.19 25.37 -22.03
C PRO A 161 -9.25 26.21 -21.29
N GLY A 162 -9.69 25.77 -20.11
CA GLY A 162 -10.74 26.43 -19.34
C GLY A 162 -10.27 27.70 -18.61
N TRP A 163 -9.07 27.66 -18.04
CA TRP A 163 -8.55 28.74 -17.16
C TRP A 163 -7.35 29.48 -17.73
N GLY A 164 -6.84 29.08 -18.89
CA GLY A 164 -5.66 29.66 -19.49
C GLY A 164 -4.33 29.33 -18.82
N ALA A 165 -4.34 28.56 -17.71
CA ALA A 165 -3.16 28.18 -16.92
C ALA A 165 -3.09 26.68 -16.66
N TRP A 166 -1.86 26.15 -16.58
CA TRP A 166 -1.62 24.76 -16.20
C TRP A 166 -1.85 24.49 -14.71
N TRP A 167 -1.70 25.51 -13.90
CA TRP A 167 -1.86 25.46 -12.45
C TRP A 167 -2.61 26.69 -11.95
N VAL A 168 -3.58 26.44 -11.10
CA VAL A 168 -4.30 27.47 -10.34
C VAL A 168 -4.24 27.08 -8.87
N TRP A 169 -3.91 28.03 -8.01
CA TRP A 169 -3.86 27.82 -6.57
C TRP A 169 -5.29 27.76 -6.01
N ASP A 170 -5.94 26.63 -6.22
CA ASP A 170 -7.21 26.32 -5.59
C ASP A 170 -7.06 25.17 -4.57
N ALA A 171 -8.06 24.98 -3.71
CA ALA A 171 -8.01 24.00 -2.66
C ALA A 171 -7.90 22.56 -3.20
N ARG A 172 -8.47 22.27 -4.37
CA ARG A 172 -8.48 20.92 -4.96
C ARG A 172 -7.11 20.55 -5.51
N LEU A 173 -6.54 21.40 -6.39
CA LEU A 173 -5.21 21.13 -6.96
C LEU A 173 -4.15 21.13 -5.86
N THR A 174 -4.22 22.08 -4.93
CA THR A 174 -3.27 22.17 -3.81
C THR A 174 -3.34 20.93 -2.93
N ALA A 175 -4.54 20.48 -2.55
CA ALA A 175 -4.69 19.29 -1.73
C ALA A 175 -4.29 18.01 -2.49
N GLN A 176 -4.59 17.91 -3.79
CA GLN A 176 -4.15 16.78 -4.61
C GLN A 176 -2.62 16.74 -4.76
N GLY A 177 -1.97 17.91 -4.93
CA GLY A 177 -0.52 18.03 -4.91
C GLY A 177 0.09 17.65 -3.57
N LEU A 178 -0.52 18.10 -2.47
CA LEU A 178 -0.11 17.71 -1.12
C LEU A 178 -0.27 16.21 -0.88
N LEU A 179 -1.38 15.60 -1.35
CA LEU A 179 -1.57 14.15 -1.27
C LEU A 179 -0.41 13.41 -1.95
N LEU A 180 -0.05 13.81 -3.16
CA LEU A 180 1.08 13.22 -3.88
C LEU A 180 2.38 13.35 -3.08
N LEU A 181 2.68 14.53 -2.53
CA LEU A 181 3.89 14.77 -1.74
C LEU A 181 3.92 13.92 -0.46
N LEU A 182 2.78 13.78 0.23
CA LEU A 182 2.68 12.97 1.44
C LEU A 182 2.90 11.49 1.16
N VAL A 183 2.28 10.96 0.09
CA VAL A 183 2.47 9.53 -0.28
C VAL A 183 3.89 9.29 -0.79
N MET A 184 4.46 10.20 -1.59
CA MET A 184 5.87 10.11 -1.99
C MET A 184 6.82 10.17 -0.79
N GLY A 185 6.54 11.07 0.17
CA GLY A 185 7.29 11.15 1.43
C GLY A 185 7.20 9.85 2.23
N PHE A 186 6.03 9.21 2.27
CA PHE A 186 5.86 7.90 2.88
C PHE A 186 6.75 6.85 2.19
N VAL A 187 6.70 6.75 0.86
CA VAL A 187 7.52 5.80 0.07
C VAL A 187 9.02 6.03 0.32
N VAL A 188 9.47 7.29 0.28
CA VAL A 188 10.86 7.65 0.52
C VAL A 188 11.30 7.28 1.94
N LEU A 189 10.48 7.59 2.95
CA LEU A 189 10.76 7.22 4.34
C LEU A 189 10.97 5.70 4.52
N GLN A 190 10.12 4.89 3.88
CA GLN A 190 10.24 3.43 3.95
C GLN A 190 11.49 2.92 3.22
N ALA A 191 11.99 3.66 2.22
CA ALA A 191 13.13 3.24 1.42
C ALA A 191 14.50 3.61 2.05
N ILE A 192 14.58 4.71 2.81
CA ILE A 192 15.88 5.25 3.29
C ILE A 192 16.15 5.01 4.77
N ASP A 193 15.15 4.76 5.62
CA ASP A 193 15.36 4.54 7.04
C ASP A 193 15.60 3.05 7.31
N GLU A 194 16.84 2.70 7.66
CA GLU A 194 17.25 1.32 8.02
C GLU A 194 16.49 0.79 9.25
N ASN A 195 16.02 1.69 10.12
CA ASN A 195 15.20 1.32 11.27
C ASN A 195 13.72 1.19 10.84
N THR A 196 13.33 0.00 10.45
CA THR A 196 11.97 -0.30 9.98
C THR A 196 10.85 0.10 10.94
N VAL A 197 11.06 0.01 12.25
CA VAL A 197 10.08 0.42 13.27
C VAL A 197 9.89 1.93 13.28
N ARG A 198 11.00 2.67 13.16
CA ARG A 198 10.99 4.14 13.10
C ARG A 198 10.36 4.61 11.79
N ALA A 199 10.76 4.03 10.64
CA ALA A 199 10.20 4.33 9.33
C ALA A 199 8.68 4.14 9.31
N ARG A 200 8.18 3.00 9.79
CA ARG A 200 6.74 2.71 9.89
C ARG A 200 6.00 3.70 10.77
N ARG A 201 6.57 4.07 11.94
CA ARG A 201 5.96 5.04 12.85
C ARG A 201 5.89 6.44 12.23
N LEU A 202 6.99 6.92 11.64
CA LEU A 202 7.04 8.23 10.99
C LEU A 202 6.15 8.26 9.75
N GLY A 203 6.16 7.20 8.94
CA GLY A 203 5.29 7.05 7.79
C GLY A 203 3.81 7.08 8.17
N ALA A 204 3.44 6.37 9.24
CA ALA A 204 2.08 6.39 9.76
C ALA A 204 1.65 7.79 10.25
N MET A 205 2.53 8.50 10.96
CA MET A 205 2.27 9.88 11.40
C MET A 205 2.08 10.82 10.20
N LEU A 206 2.90 10.65 9.15
CA LEU A 206 2.80 11.43 7.91
C LEU A 206 1.47 11.22 7.23
N VAL A 207 1.07 9.95 7.04
CA VAL A 207 -0.20 9.60 6.39
C VAL A 207 -1.39 10.05 7.24
N LEU A 208 -1.39 9.81 8.54
CA LEU A 208 -2.48 10.20 9.44
C LEU A 208 -2.61 11.73 9.55
N GLY A 209 -1.48 12.46 9.62
CA GLY A 209 -1.50 13.92 9.62
C GLY A 209 -2.10 14.50 8.34
N GLY A 210 -1.91 13.83 7.21
CA GLY A 210 -2.47 14.26 5.93
C GLY A 210 -3.95 13.92 5.72
N VAL A 211 -4.61 13.15 6.60
CA VAL A 211 -6.04 12.80 6.44
C VAL A 211 -6.93 14.04 6.41
N VAL A 212 -6.54 15.10 7.10
CA VAL A 212 -7.27 16.38 7.14
C VAL A 212 -7.48 17.01 5.75
N GLN A 213 -6.65 16.69 4.77
CA GLN A 213 -6.82 17.18 3.40
C GLN A 213 -8.01 16.56 2.66
N ILE A 214 -8.44 15.34 3.01
CA ILE A 214 -9.58 14.67 2.33
C ILE A 214 -10.85 15.52 2.44
N PRO A 215 -11.32 15.91 3.63
CA PRO A 215 -12.45 16.85 3.74
C PRO A 215 -12.13 18.23 3.17
N ALA A 216 -10.88 18.69 3.19
CA ALA A 216 -10.50 19.97 2.61
C ALA A 216 -10.70 20.01 1.09
N VAL A 217 -10.41 18.92 0.37
CA VAL A 217 -10.74 18.78 -1.06
C VAL A 217 -12.24 18.93 -1.30
N TYR A 218 -13.05 18.24 -0.49
CA TYR A 218 -14.49 18.25 -0.62
C TYR A 218 -15.08 19.62 -0.30
N LEU A 219 -14.72 20.23 0.83
CA LEU A 219 -15.20 21.54 1.27
C LEU A 219 -14.70 22.67 0.35
N GLY A 220 -13.46 22.58 -0.14
CA GLY A 220 -12.92 23.53 -1.09
C GLY A 220 -13.69 23.54 -2.41
N ALA A 221 -14.12 22.36 -2.88
CA ALA A 221 -14.96 22.27 -4.06
C ALA A 221 -16.37 22.84 -3.83
N GLN A 222 -16.96 22.66 -2.66
CA GLN A 222 -18.23 23.24 -2.28
C GLN A 222 -18.15 24.78 -2.17
N GLY A 223 -17.08 25.31 -1.57
CA GLY A 223 -16.84 26.75 -1.48
C GLY A 223 -16.68 27.42 -2.84
N LEU A 224 -15.99 26.76 -3.78
CA LEU A 224 -15.87 27.22 -5.16
C LEU A 224 -17.20 27.17 -5.92
N ALA A 225 -18.03 26.14 -5.67
CA ALA A 225 -19.38 26.05 -6.23
C ALA A 225 -20.29 27.19 -5.75
N GLY A 226 -20.12 27.67 -4.51
CA GLY A 226 -20.85 28.82 -3.99
C GLY A 226 -20.38 30.17 -4.60
N MET A 227 -19.11 30.25 -5.05
CA MET A 227 -18.54 31.43 -5.69
C MET A 227 -18.72 31.44 -7.23
N ARG A 228 -18.88 30.27 -7.84
CA ARG A 228 -19.12 30.04 -9.26
C ARG A 228 -20.22 29.00 -9.42
N PRO A 229 -21.46 29.40 -9.73
CA PRO A 229 -22.57 28.46 -9.94
C PRO A 229 -22.29 27.44 -11.07
N ASP A 230 -21.44 27.80 -12.02
CA ASP A 230 -20.95 26.99 -13.12
C ASP A 230 -19.86 25.99 -12.72
N ALA A 231 -19.20 26.18 -11.58
CA ALA A 231 -18.26 25.22 -10.98
C ALA A 231 -18.98 24.22 -10.05
N ALA A 232 -20.28 24.09 -10.17
CA ALA A 232 -21.15 23.29 -9.32
C ALA A 232 -20.69 21.83 -9.24
N GLY A 233 -20.21 21.48 -8.07
CA GLY A 233 -20.19 20.14 -7.58
C GLY A 233 -18.97 19.29 -8.00
N LEU A 234 -18.43 18.59 -7.01
CA LEU A 234 -17.47 17.49 -7.19
C LEU A 234 -18.03 16.35 -8.05
N LEU A 235 -19.34 16.32 -8.24
CA LEU A 235 -20.06 15.36 -9.04
C LEU A 235 -21.22 16.05 -9.75
N PRO A 236 -21.09 16.33 -11.04
CA PRO A 236 -22.22 16.74 -11.86
C PRO A 236 -23.12 15.54 -12.22
N TRP A 237 -23.38 14.62 -11.27
CA TRP A 237 -24.15 13.42 -11.50
C TRP A 237 -25.54 13.68 -12.15
N PRO A 238 -26.27 14.75 -11.80
CA PRO A 238 -27.57 14.99 -12.41
C PRO A 238 -27.50 15.51 -13.85
N VAL A 239 -26.35 15.97 -14.31
CA VAL A 239 -26.20 16.69 -15.58
C VAL A 239 -25.55 15.83 -16.67
N LEU A 240 -24.91 14.69 -16.29
CA LEU A 240 -24.30 13.80 -17.26
C LEU A 240 -25.37 13.01 -18.04
N ALA A 241 -25.29 13.04 -19.36
CA ALA A 241 -26.09 12.16 -20.21
C ALA A 241 -25.84 10.69 -19.88
N ALA A 242 -26.82 9.83 -20.10
CA ALA A 242 -26.74 8.40 -19.73
C ALA A 242 -25.48 7.71 -20.26
N GLY A 243 -25.03 8.02 -21.47
CA GLY A 243 -23.78 7.49 -22.04
C GLY A 243 -22.52 7.95 -21.28
N SER A 244 -22.50 9.21 -20.81
CA SER A 244 -21.40 9.73 -19.98
C SER A 244 -21.37 9.08 -18.61
N LEU A 245 -22.54 8.84 -17.99
CA LEU A 245 -22.62 8.11 -16.69
C LEU A 245 -22.11 6.67 -16.82
N LEU A 246 -22.47 5.97 -17.89
CA LEU A 246 -22.00 4.62 -18.15
C LEU A 246 -20.47 4.60 -18.33
N GLY A 247 -19.94 5.49 -19.17
CA GLY A 247 -18.47 5.61 -19.37
C GLY A 247 -17.72 5.92 -18.07
N MET A 248 -18.25 6.85 -17.27
CA MET A 248 -17.68 7.19 -15.96
C MET A 248 -17.71 6.00 -15.00
N GLY A 249 -18.83 5.30 -14.90
CA GLY A 249 -18.97 4.12 -14.03
C GLY A 249 -18.02 2.99 -14.42
N LEU A 250 -17.88 2.71 -15.72
CA LEU A 250 -16.94 1.72 -16.24
C LEU A 250 -15.49 2.09 -15.94
N MET A 251 -15.09 3.34 -16.17
CA MET A 251 -13.74 3.82 -15.92
C MET A 251 -13.41 3.84 -14.42
N LEU A 252 -14.38 4.21 -13.56
CA LEU A 252 -14.22 4.15 -12.11
C LEU A 252 -14.02 2.70 -11.63
N ALA A 253 -14.85 1.77 -12.11
CA ALA A 253 -14.74 0.35 -11.78
C ALA A 253 -13.43 -0.26 -12.32
N ALA A 254 -13.00 0.10 -13.52
CA ALA A 254 -11.73 -0.33 -14.10
C ALA A 254 -10.53 0.15 -13.26
N THR A 255 -10.52 1.42 -12.88
CA THR A 255 -9.46 2.00 -12.05
C THR A 255 -9.44 1.39 -10.65
N ALA A 256 -10.60 1.10 -10.07
CA ALA A 256 -10.70 0.40 -8.79
C ALA A 256 -10.16 -1.05 -8.88
N ALA A 257 -10.53 -1.77 -9.94
CA ALA A 257 -10.01 -3.12 -10.19
C ALA A 257 -8.49 -3.11 -10.42
N TRP A 258 -7.97 -2.10 -11.12
CA TRP A 258 -6.53 -1.92 -11.31
C TRP A 258 -5.81 -1.59 -10.00
N LEU A 259 -6.37 -0.68 -9.17
CA LEU A 259 -5.83 -0.39 -7.83
C LEU A 259 -5.76 -1.67 -6.98
N ALA A 260 -6.82 -2.46 -6.99
CA ALA A 260 -6.86 -3.74 -6.27
C ALA A 260 -5.82 -4.72 -6.81
N ALA A 261 -5.72 -4.90 -8.14
CA ALA A 261 -4.76 -5.79 -8.77
C ALA A 261 -3.30 -5.41 -8.44
N ALA A 262 -2.95 -4.12 -8.58
CA ALA A 262 -1.62 -3.61 -8.28
C ALA A 262 -1.27 -3.79 -6.79
N THR A 263 -2.23 -3.50 -5.90
CA THR A 263 -2.06 -3.69 -4.44
C THR A 263 -1.87 -5.16 -4.09
N LEU A 264 -2.68 -6.07 -4.64
CA LEU A 264 -2.55 -7.52 -4.40
C LEU A 264 -1.23 -8.07 -4.93
N CYS A 265 -0.80 -7.63 -6.11
CA CYS A 265 0.49 -8.02 -6.69
C CYS A 265 1.64 -7.58 -5.77
N ARG A 266 1.66 -6.31 -5.36
CA ARG A 266 2.68 -5.76 -4.47
C ARG A 266 2.66 -6.40 -3.08
N LEU A 267 1.45 -6.64 -2.52
CA LEU A 267 1.29 -7.30 -1.23
C LEU A 267 1.89 -8.71 -1.25
N ARG A 268 1.69 -9.47 -2.33
CA ARG A 268 2.30 -10.80 -2.47
C ARG A 268 3.83 -10.72 -2.45
N SER A 269 4.44 -9.78 -3.14
CA SER A 269 5.90 -9.59 -3.10
C SER A 269 6.39 -9.25 -1.69
N LEU A 270 5.72 -8.30 -1.02
CA LEU A 270 6.07 -7.89 0.34
C LEU A 270 5.91 -9.02 1.37
N LEU A 271 4.92 -9.90 1.19
CA LEU A 271 4.74 -11.08 2.05
C LEU A 271 5.90 -12.08 1.91
N LEU A 272 6.45 -12.26 0.71
CA LEU A 272 7.62 -13.12 0.48
C LEU A 272 8.90 -12.49 1.07
N GLU A 273 9.02 -11.17 0.97
CA GLU A 273 10.16 -10.41 1.51
C GLU A 273 10.14 -10.35 3.06
N ALA A 274 8.95 -10.38 3.68
CA ALA A 274 8.79 -10.22 5.12
C ALA A 274 9.36 -11.38 5.94
N ASP A 275 9.31 -12.62 5.42
CA ASP A 275 9.89 -13.81 6.06
C ASP A 275 10.32 -14.84 5.00
N PRO A 276 11.48 -14.65 4.37
CA PRO A 276 11.99 -15.55 3.33
C PRO A 276 12.29 -16.97 3.86
N GLY A 277 12.54 -17.09 5.17
CA GLY A 277 12.82 -18.34 5.86
C GLY A 277 11.59 -19.16 6.25
N ALA A 278 10.40 -18.60 6.11
CA ALA A 278 9.17 -19.27 6.48
C ALA A 278 8.97 -20.57 5.67
N HIS A 279 8.59 -21.62 6.36
CA HIS A 279 8.37 -22.95 5.73
C HIS A 279 7.39 -22.90 4.54
N TRP A 280 6.34 -22.07 4.64
CA TRP A 280 5.35 -21.93 3.58
C TRP A 280 5.93 -21.23 2.33
N VAL A 281 6.87 -20.29 2.50
CA VAL A 281 7.58 -19.63 1.39
C VAL A 281 8.50 -20.62 0.69
N GLN A 282 9.28 -21.39 1.45
CA GLN A 282 10.18 -22.41 0.91
C GLN A 282 9.44 -23.58 0.24
N ALA A 283 8.16 -23.78 0.58
CA ALA A 283 7.31 -24.81 -0.03
C ALA A 283 6.70 -24.37 -1.38
N LEU A 284 6.82 -23.10 -1.76
CA LEU A 284 6.30 -22.61 -3.04
C LEU A 284 7.16 -23.14 -4.21
N PRO A 285 6.52 -23.65 -5.28
CA PRO A 285 7.24 -24.16 -6.45
C PRO A 285 8.04 -23.04 -7.17
N GLU A 286 7.56 -21.81 -7.13
CA GLU A 286 8.15 -20.63 -7.76
C GLU A 286 9.49 -20.20 -7.10
N VAL A 287 9.74 -20.59 -5.84
CA VAL A 287 10.98 -20.28 -5.10
C VAL A 287 12.02 -21.37 -5.25
N ARG A 288 11.62 -22.58 -5.70
CA ARG A 288 12.50 -23.72 -5.89
C ARG A 288 13.12 -23.84 -7.28
N ALA A 289 12.66 -23.02 -8.24
CA ALA A 289 13.18 -22.94 -9.61
C ALA A 289 14.23 -21.84 -9.75
#